data_eb84ab3a5b5d02aa2a980e71f19de5bc
#
_entry.id   eb84ab3a5b5d02aa2a980e71f19de5bc
#
_cell.length_a   1.000
_cell.length_b   1.000
_cell.length_c   1.000
_cell.angle_alpha   90.00
_cell.angle_beta   90.00
_cell.angle_gamma   90.00
#
_symmetry.space_group_name_H-M   'P 1'
#
loop_
_entity.id
_entity.type
_entity.pdbx_description
1 polymer ?
#
loop_
_entity_poly.entity_id
_entity_poly.type
_entity_poly.pdbx_seq_one_letter_code
_entity_poly.pdbx_strand_id
1 'polypeptide(L)'
;NCCVNQQDIDLIMNHFTAPVWWCLCPGSNRYISRLVPPVELFRRNGLNICLGTDSLASNTALSLLGEMQHLGKIPLAELLTWAAPNGARALGFSELGEVAAGKRPGLAVLSGLDYDSMTLTPASCIARIL
;
A
#
# COMPACT_ATOMS: atom_id res chain seq x y z
N ASN A 1 -12.84 -1.16 2.04
CA ASN A 1 -12.32 -2.53 1.86
C ASN A 1 -12.04 -3.30 3.17
N CYS A 2 -12.20 -2.68 4.33
CA CYS A 2 -12.01 -3.36 5.63
C CYS A 2 -13.08 -4.41 5.97
N CYS A 3 -14.22 -4.41 5.27
CA CYS A 3 -15.33 -5.36 5.48
C CYS A 3 -15.46 -6.39 4.35
N VAL A 4 -14.48 -6.48 3.45
CA VAL A 4 -14.49 -7.41 2.31
C VAL A 4 -14.29 -8.85 2.78
N ASN A 5 -15.09 -9.76 2.25
CA ASN A 5 -14.99 -11.20 2.46
C ASN A 5 -14.69 -11.95 1.14
N GLN A 6 -14.57 -13.27 1.18
CA GLN A 6 -14.24 -14.07 0.00
C GLN A 6 -15.29 -13.96 -1.11
N GLN A 7 -16.58 -13.90 -0.75
CA GLN A 7 -17.66 -13.82 -1.75
C GLN A 7 -17.61 -12.50 -2.51
N ASP A 8 -17.26 -11.39 -1.83
CA ASP A 8 -17.07 -10.09 -2.47
C ASP A 8 -15.91 -10.12 -3.47
N ILE A 9 -14.80 -10.79 -3.11
CA ILE A 9 -13.65 -10.96 -3.99
C ILE A 9 -14.04 -11.77 -5.21
N ASP A 10 -14.67 -12.93 -5.02
CA ASP A 10 -15.10 -13.83 -6.10
C ASP A 10 -16.06 -13.11 -7.05
N LEU A 11 -17.01 -12.33 -6.52
CA LEU A 11 -17.93 -11.54 -7.31
C LEU A 11 -17.21 -10.53 -8.19
N ILE A 12 -16.30 -9.76 -7.59
CA ILE A 12 -15.55 -8.71 -8.30
C ILE A 12 -14.63 -9.35 -9.36
N MET A 13 -13.87 -10.37 -9.00
CA MET A 13 -12.92 -11.01 -9.91
C MET A 13 -13.61 -11.73 -11.07
N ASN A 14 -14.83 -12.22 -10.89
CA ASN A 14 -15.62 -12.82 -11.95
C ASN A 14 -16.34 -11.79 -12.84
N HIS A 15 -16.58 -10.59 -12.33
CA HIS A 15 -17.31 -9.55 -13.06
C HIS A 15 -16.38 -8.73 -13.98
N PHE A 16 -15.18 -8.41 -13.53
CA PHE A 16 -14.25 -7.56 -14.28
C PHE A 16 -13.19 -8.38 -15.03
N THR A 17 -13.05 -8.12 -16.33
CA THR A 17 -12.01 -8.69 -17.17
C THR A 17 -10.71 -7.87 -17.15
N ALA A 18 -10.80 -6.59 -16.84
CA ALA A 18 -9.63 -5.72 -16.66
C ALA A 18 -8.98 -5.94 -15.28
N PRO A 19 -7.68 -5.63 -15.13
CA PRO A 19 -7.01 -5.73 -13.83
C PRO A 19 -7.69 -4.88 -12.77
N VAL A 20 -8.11 -5.52 -11.68
CA VAL A 20 -8.68 -4.84 -10.51
C VAL A 20 -7.57 -4.55 -9.52
N TRP A 21 -7.52 -3.32 -9.00
CA TRP A 21 -6.59 -2.88 -7.98
C TRP A 21 -7.30 -2.65 -6.65
N TRP A 22 -6.76 -3.20 -5.58
CA TRP A 22 -7.27 -3.07 -4.24
C TRP A 22 -6.43 -2.06 -3.46
N CYS A 23 -6.91 -0.82 -3.43
CA CYS A 23 -6.23 0.25 -2.70
C CYS A 23 -6.56 0.15 -1.20
N LEU A 24 -5.58 -0.17 -0.39
CA LEU A 24 -5.70 -0.24 1.07
C LEU A 24 -5.36 1.11 1.69
N CYS A 25 -6.24 1.58 2.59
CA CYS A 25 -6.06 2.81 3.35
C CYS A 25 -6.22 2.49 4.85
N PRO A 26 -5.26 1.81 5.48
CA PRO A 26 -5.37 1.32 6.86
C PRO A 26 -5.65 2.43 7.89
N GLY A 27 -5.02 3.60 7.73
CA GLY A 27 -5.24 4.76 8.58
C GLY A 27 -6.70 5.24 8.53
N SER A 28 -7.24 5.41 7.34
CA SER A 28 -8.65 5.76 7.13
C SER A 28 -9.60 4.71 7.68
N ASN A 29 -9.32 3.42 7.44
CA ASN A 29 -10.15 2.34 7.98
C ASN A 29 -10.18 2.35 9.51
N ARG A 30 -9.04 2.58 10.16
CA ARG A 30 -8.96 2.74 11.63
C ARG A 30 -9.74 3.95 12.11
N TYR A 31 -9.61 5.08 11.41
CA TYR A 31 -10.28 6.33 11.79
C TYR A 31 -11.81 6.19 11.72
N ILE A 32 -12.33 5.68 10.60
CA ILE A 32 -13.78 5.59 10.35
C ILE A 32 -14.41 4.41 11.08
N SER A 33 -13.85 3.20 10.91
CA SER A 33 -14.51 1.94 11.25
C SER A 33 -13.89 1.22 12.44
N ARG A 34 -12.73 1.68 12.93
CA ARG A 34 -11.91 0.98 13.95
C ARG A 34 -11.47 -0.43 13.51
N LEU A 35 -11.50 -0.70 12.22
CA LEU A 35 -11.14 -1.97 11.61
C LEU A 35 -9.84 -1.83 10.82
N VAL A 36 -9.27 -2.96 10.45
CA VAL A 36 -8.12 -3.05 9.54
C VAL A 36 -8.52 -3.87 8.31
N PRO A 37 -7.90 -3.63 7.14
CA PRO A 37 -8.17 -4.44 5.95
C PRO A 37 -7.81 -5.91 6.20
N PRO A 38 -8.55 -6.87 5.61
CA PRO A 38 -8.23 -8.30 5.72
C PRO A 38 -7.06 -8.67 4.79
N VAL A 39 -5.86 -8.16 5.09
CA VAL A 39 -4.68 -8.22 4.21
C VAL A 39 -4.32 -9.64 3.82
N GLU A 40 -4.36 -10.60 4.78
CA GLU A 40 -4.05 -11.99 4.50
C GLU A 40 -5.07 -12.65 3.54
N LEU A 41 -6.32 -12.21 3.57
CA LEU A 41 -7.32 -12.64 2.60
C LEU A 41 -6.93 -12.17 1.18
N PHE A 42 -6.52 -10.91 1.03
CA PHE A 42 -6.10 -10.35 -0.25
C PHE A 42 -4.82 -11.01 -0.79
N ARG A 43 -3.84 -11.24 0.09
CA ARG A 43 -2.59 -11.93 -0.26
C ARG A 43 -2.83 -13.36 -0.75
N ARG A 44 -3.67 -14.14 -0.04
CA ARG A 44 -4.01 -15.53 -0.41
C ARG A 44 -4.73 -15.63 -1.75
N ASN A 45 -5.49 -14.60 -2.12
CA ASN A 45 -6.18 -14.53 -3.41
C ASN A 45 -5.30 -13.94 -4.52
N GLY A 46 -4.04 -13.60 -4.25
CA GLY A 46 -3.12 -13.03 -5.25
C GLY A 46 -3.59 -11.70 -5.85
N LEU A 47 -4.31 -10.90 -5.07
CA LEU A 47 -4.90 -9.65 -5.56
C LEU A 47 -3.83 -8.58 -5.81
N ASN A 48 -4.08 -7.70 -6.78
CA ASN A 48 -3.24 -6.54 -7.01
C ASN A 48 -3.49 -5.49 -5.93
N ILE A 49 -2.62 -5.43 -4.93
CA ILE A 49 -2.73 -4.50 -3.79
C ILE A 49 -1.90 -3.25 -4.08
N CYS A 50 -2.45 -2.09 -3.78
CA CYS A 50 -1.71 -0.83 -3.65
C CYS A 50 -2.12 -0.10 -2.36
N LEU A 51 -1.33 0.90 -1.95
CA LEU A 51 -1.60 1.70 -0.76
C LEU A 51 -2.09 3.10 -1.14
N GLY A 52 -3.00 3.63 -0.34
CA GLY A 52 -3.47 4.99 -0.40
C GLY A 52 -3.75 5.52 1.01
N THR A 53 -3.85 6.83 1.14
CA THR A 53 -4.08 7.51 2.42
C THR A 53 -5.53 7.89 2.65
N ASP A 54 -6.34 7.83 1.59
CA ASP A 54 -7.63 8.51 1.57
C ASP A 54 -7.46 10.04 1.81
N SER A 55 -8.41 10.72 2.36
CA SER A 55 -8.40 12.16 2.59
C SER A 55 -8.05 12.53 4.03
N LEU A 56 -7.68 13.80 4.26
CA LEU A 56 -7.51 14.34 5.63
C LEU A 56 -8.81 14.37 6.44
N ALA A 57 -9.97 14.23 5.80
CA ALA A 57 -11.25 14.10 6.52
C ALA A 57 -11.43 12.74 7.19
N SER A 58 -10.68 11.73 6.73
CA SER A 58 -10.74 10.35 7.22
C SER A 58 -9.39 9.80 7.68
N ASN A 59 -8.37 10.66 7.76
CA ASN A 59 -7.04 10.25 8.19
C ASN A 59 -6.34 11.38 8.94
N THR A 60 -5.36 11.06 9.76
CA THR A 60 -4.58 12.03 10.53
C THR A 60 -3.44 12.64 9.72
N ALA A 61 -2.99 11.97 8.65
CA ALA A 61 -1.92 12.42 7.77
C ALA A 61 -2.03 11.78 6.38
N LEU A 62 -1.52 12.49 5.35
CA LEU A 62 -1.36 11.93 4.01
C LEU A 62 0.05 11.34 3.87
N SER A 63 0.29 10.22 4.55
CA SER A 63 1.60 9.57 4.62
C SER A 63 1.51 8.08 4.29
N LEU A 64 2.05 7.69 3.13
CA LEU A 64 2.16 6.27 2.76
C LEU A 64 3.04 5.50 3.75
N LEU A 65 4.07 6.12 4.32
CA LEU A 65 4.85 5.49 5.40
C LEU A 65 3.97 5.17 6.61
N GLY A 66 3.09 6.10 7.01
CA GLY A 66 2.13 5.86 8.08
C GLY A 66 1.19 4.70 7.77
N GLU A 67 0.70 4.60 6.53
CA GLU A 67 -0.14 3.47 6.10
C GLU A 67 0.62 2.14 6.18
N MET A 68 1.89 2.12 5.73
CA MET A 68 2.75 0.94 5.84
C MET A 68 2.97 0.54 7.31
N GLN A 69 3.20 1.50 8.21
CA GLN A 69 3.37 1.24 9.65
C GLN A 69 2.09 0.66 10.29
N HIS A 70 0.91 1.03 9.82
CA HIS A 70 -0.36 0.43 10.26
C HIS A 70 -0.51 -1.04 9.88
N LEU A 71 0.21 -1.52 8.87
CA LEU A 71 0.20 -2.92 8.41
C LEU A 71 1.25 -3.81 9.09
N GLY A 72 2.18 -3.24 9.81
CA GLY A 72 3.14 -3.76 10.80
C GLY A 72 3.90 -5.06 10.49
N LYS A 73 3.21 -6.16 10.23
CA LYS A 73 3.81 -7.51 10.08
C LYS A 73 4.07 -7.94 8.64
N ILE A 74 3.75 -7.07 7.68
CA ILE A 74 4.00 -7.36 6.26
C ILE A 74 5.48 -7.08 5.95
N PRO A 75 6.15 -7.95 5.19
CA PRO A 75 7.55 -7.72 4.80
C PRO A 75 7.75 -6.37 4.12
N LEU A 76 8.82 -5.65 4.47
CA LEU A 76 9.11 -4.32 3.94
C LEU A 76 9.12 -4.28 2.41
N ALA A 77 9.73 -5.26 1.76
CA ALA A 77 9.78 -5.35 0.30
C ALA A 77 8.38 -5.40 -0.34
N GLU A 78 7.45 -6.08 0.31
CA GLU A 78 6.05 -6.17 -0.15
C GLU A 78 5.33 -4.84 0.08
N LEU A 79 5.49 -4.20 1.23
CA LEU A 79 4.95 -2.88 1.52
C LEU A 79 5.44 -1.82 0.52
N LEU A 80 6.73 -1.83 0.20
CA LEU A 80 7.31 -0.93 -0.80
C LEU A 80 6.74 -1.18 -2.20
N THR A 81 6.53 -2.45 -2.55
CA THR A 81 5.88 -2.82 -3.82
C THR A 81 4.46 -2.25 -3.90
N TRP A 82 3.68 -2.36 -2.84
CA TRP A 82 2.31 -1.82 -2.79
C TRP A 82 2.28 -0.29 -2.80
N ALA A 83 3.24 0.35 -2.11
CA ALA A 83 3.29 1.80 -1.99
C ALA A 83 3.77 2.52 -3.27
N ALA A 84 4.65 1.91 -4.06
CA ALA A 84 5.28 2.57 -5.21
C ALA A 84 4.98 1.88 -6.55
N PRO A 85 5.55 0.72 -6.93
CA PRO A 85 5.28 0.13 -8.25
C PRO A 85 3.81 -0.16 -8.50
N ASN A 86 3.12 -0.73 -7.53
CA ASN A 86 1.71 -1.07 -7.66
C ASN A 86 0.81 0.18 -7.71
N GLY A 87 1.11 1.19 -6.88
CA GLY A 87 0.42 2.47 -6.93
C GLY A 87 0.55 3.14 -8.31
N ALA A 88 1.75 3.15 -8.87
CA ALA A 88 2.00 3.69 -10.21
C ALA A 88 1.21 2.92 -11.29
N ARG A 89 1.23 1.58 -11.24
CA ARG A 89 0.47 0.74 -12.19
C ARG A 89 -1.04 0.94 -12.07
N ALA A 90 -1.54 1.03 -10.85
CA ALA A 90 -2.98 1.26 -10.59
C ALA A 90 -3.46 2.59 -11.17
N LEU A 91 -2.60 3.60 -11.18
CA LEU A 91 -2.88 4.95 -11.72
C LEU A 91 -2.50 5.11 -13.20
N GLY A 92 -1.93 4.08 -13.84
CA GLY A 92 -1.49 4.13 -15.24
C GLY A 92 -0.21 4.93 -15.48
N PHE A 93 0.60 5.18 -14.44
CA PHE A 93 1.88 5.89 -14.56
C PHE A 93 3.02 4.93 -14.94
N SER A 94 3.33 4.84 -16.23
CA SER A 94 4.36 3.93 -16.76
C SER A 94 5.79 4.34 -16.39
N GLU A 95 6.04 5.64 -16.17
CA GLU A 95 7.37 6.20 -15.89
C GLU A 95 7.73 6.26 -14.40
N LEU A 96 6.78 5.93 -13.52
CA LEU A 96 6.92 6.06 -12.07
C LEU A 96 6.97 4.68 -11.36
N GLY A 97 7.21 4.72 -10.07
CA GLY A 97 7.05 3.59 -9.15
C GLY A 97 8.30 2.73 -8.96
N GLU A 98 9.27 2.74 -9.86
CA GLU A 98 10.50 1.95 -9.74
C GLU A 98 11.69 2.64 -10.41
N VAL A 99 12.89 2.38 -9.91
CA VAL A 99 14.16 2.86 -10.51
C VAL A 99 14.55 1.90 -11.62
N ALA A 100 14.35 2.31 -12.87
CA ALA A 100 14.70 1.53 -14.05
C ALA A 100 15.09 2.44 -15.21
N ALA A 101 15.78 1.89 -16.21
CA ALA A 101 16.16 2.64 -17.40
C ALA A 101 14.92 3.20 -18.12
N GLY A 102 14.95 4.47 -18.47
CA GLY A 102 13.85 5.17 -19.13
C GLY A 102 12.74 5.68 -18.20
N LYS A 103 12.84 5.43 -16.88
CA LYS A 103 11.87 5.92 -15.89
C LYS A 103 12.36 7.15 -15.13
N ARG A 104 11.42 7.88 -14.53
CA ARG A 104 11.67 9.11 -13.76
C ARG A 104 10.90 9.09 -12.43
N PRO A 105 11.12 8.07 -11.58
CA PRO A 105 10.28 7.83 -10.40
C PRO A 105 10.45 8.87 -9.29
N GLY A 106 11.47 9.72 -9.34
CA GLY A 106 11.98 10.41 -8.16
C GLY A 106 12.65 9.43 -7.20
N LEU A 107 13.33 9.95 -6.18
CA LEU A 107 13.99 9.14 -5.16
C LEU A 107 13.62 9.59 -3.76
N ALA A 108 13.40 8.63 -2.88
CA ALA A 108 13.20 8.87 -1.46
C ALA A 108 14.08 7.90 -0.65
N VAL A 109 14.61 8.38 0.46
CA VAL A 109 15.35 7.57 1.43
C VAL A 109 14.42 7.20 2.58
N LEU A 110 14.36 5.93 2.87
CA LEU A 110 13.71 5.38 4.05
C LEU A 110 14.78 5.05 5.08
N SER A 111 14.64 5.55 6.29
CA SER A 111 15.58 5.37 7.39
C SER A 111 14.88 5.00 8.68
N GLY A 112 15.64 4.66 9.74
CA GLY A 112 15.07 4.21 11.01
C GLY A 112 14.44 2.83 10.95
N LEU A 113 14.97 1.96 10.10
CA LEU A 113 14.53 0.57 9.98
C LEU A 113 15.18 -0.30 11.06
N ASP A 114 14.51 -1.37 11.40
CA ASP A 114 15.18 -2.55 11.96
C ASP A 114 15.83 -3.31 10.81
N TYR A 115 17.16 -3.19 10.71
CA TYR A 115 17.93 -3.79 9.60
C TYR A 115 18.12 -5.30 9.75
N ASP A 116 18.00 -5.85 10.96
CA ASP A 116 18.12 -7.30 11.18
C ASP A 116 16.88 -8.04 10.67
N SER A 117 15.72 -7.47 10.93
CA SER A 117 14.43 -8.03 10.49
C SER A 117 13.91 -7.44 9.17
N MET A 118 14.56 -6.39 8.65
CA MET A 118 14.11 -5.61 7.49
C MET A 118 12.64 -5.17 7.63
N THR A 119 12.32 -4.55 8.78
CA THR A 119 10.98 -4.07 9.08
C THR A 119 10.96 -2.58 9.46
N LEU A 120 9.77 -1.98 9.33
CA LEU A 120 9.52 -0.62 9.80
C LEU A 120 9.47 -0.58 11.33
N THR A 121 9.98 0.50 11.89
CA THR A 121 9.86 0.84 13.31
C THR A 121 9.00 2.10 13.49
N PRO A 122 8.56 2.43 14.71
CA PRO A 122 7.94 3.72 14.98
C PRO A 122 8.82 4.94 14.67
N ALA A 123 10.15 4.74 14.64
CA ALA A 123 11.14 5.77 14.30
C ALA A 123 11.43 5.85 12.80
N SER A 124 10.86 4.98 11.98
CA SER A 124 11.06 5.02 10.53
C SER A 124 10.55 6.34 9.96
N CYS A 125 11.37 6.95 9.11
CA CYS A 125 11.05 8.19 8.42
C CYS A 125 11.43 8.11 6.95
N ILE A 126 10.81 8.96 6.13
CA ILE A 126 11.06 9.04 4.70
C ILE A 126 11.41 10.47 4.32
N ALA A 127 12.43 10.64 3.52
CA ALA A 127 12.84 11.93 2.98
C ALA A 127 13.00 11.84 1.46
N ARG A 128 12.38 12.78 0.73
CA ARG A 128 12.56 12.90 -0.71
C ARG A 128 13.92 13.52 -0.99
N ILE A 129 14.67 12.97 -1.95
CA ILE A 129 15.99 13.47 -2.37
C ILE A 129 16.02 13.92 -3.84
N LEU A 130 15.08 13.48 -4.68
CA LEU A 130 14.86 13.91 -6.07
C LEU A 130 13.38 13.95 -6.40
#